data_80524614b8613892ea7686b7769e4cd8
#
_entry.id   80524614b8613892ea7686b7769e4cd8
#
_cell.length_a   1.000
_cell.length_b   1.000
_cell.length_c   1.000
_cell.angle_alpha   90.00
_cell.angle_beta   90.00
_cell.angle_gamma   90.00
#
_symmetry.space_group_name_H-M   'P 1'
#
loop_
_entity.id
_entity.type
_entity.pdbx_description
1 polymer ?
#
loop_
_entity_poly.entity_id
_entity_poly.type
_entity_poly.pdbx_seq_one_letter_code
_entity_poly.pdbx_strand_id
1 'polypeptide(L)'
;VHFTDPRYWIWLYQMENEIRQKCPLIFYTIWDDLPYPMWNRNFYRSDDMLLCISKQTKNLVKNVLKDHPKPDWAIQYVPHGINEKQFYPIINDLEFEVWKENFLDKIEYDFVVLWNSRNIRRKNASDIILSWRTFLDQLPKEQAKKCLLVMHTDPVDGNGTDLPAVVESFCDPQIHKVKFDPQKWQEKELNYLYNISDAHMFMTDNEGWGLGLTESLTAGKMIIAPVQGGMQDQMRFEDKEGKWINFSTEHPSNADGKYQKCGDWAI
;
A
#
# COMPACT_ATOMS: atom_id res chain seq x y z
N VAL A 1 -2.53 13.53 20.13
CA VAL A 1 -1.84 12.62 19.18
C VAL A 1 -1.43 13.40 17.96
N HIS A 2 -0.19 13.28 17.56
CA HIS A 2 0.28 13.78 16.26
C HIS A 2 0.83 12.62 15.42
N PHE A 3 1.02 12.86 14.12
CA PHE A 3 1.39 11.83 13.16
C PHE A 3 2.25 12.42 12.02
N THR A 4 2.67 11.60 11.08
CA THR A 4 3.56 11.93 9.97
C THR A 4 5.03 12.08 10.40
N ASP A 5 5.79 12.93 9.75
CA ASP A 5 7.18 13.21 10.08
C ASP A 5 7.23 14.22 11.24
N PRO A 6 7.92 13.91 12.35
CA PRO A 6 7.95 14.80 13.51
C PRO A 6 8.57 16.18 13.22
N ARG A 7 9.34 16.32 12.15
CA ARG A 7 9.92 17.61 11.73
C ARG A 7 8.87 18.63 11.30
N TYR A 8 7.68 18.21 10.91
CA TYR A 8 6.55 19.12 10.66
C TYR A 8 5.93 19.66 11.96
N TRP A 9 6.28 19.07 13.10
CA TRP A 9 5.71 19.37 14.42
C TRP A 9 6.73 20.02 15.38
N ILE A 10 7.80 20.64 14.87
CA ILE A 10 8.84 21.25 15.70
C ILE A 10 8.27 22.22 16.74
N TRP A 11 7.27 23.01 16.35
CA TRP A 11 6.59 23.94 17.25
C TRP A 11 5.94 23.21 18.46
N LEU A 12 5.41 22.01 18.26
CA LEU A 12 4.83 21.20 19.32
C LEU A 12 5.90 20.79 20.34
N TYR A 13 7.07 20.38 19.87
CA TYR A 13 8.19 20.01 20.74
C TYR A 13 8.84 21.21 21.41
N GLN A 14 8.82 22.38 20.80
CA GLN A 14 9.25 23.63 21.46
C GLN A 14 8.36 24.01 22.64
N MET A 15 7.08 23.62 22.62
CA MET A 15 6.09 23.88 23.65
C MET A 15 5.82 22.65 24.54
N GLU A 16 6.61 21.61 24.47
CA GLU A 16 6.33 20.32 25.11
C GLU A 16 6.11 20.42 26.61
N ASN A 17 6.87 21.27 27.29
CA ASN A 17 6.77 21.47 28.77
C ASN A 17 5.40 22.07 29.16
N GLU A 18 4.89 22.99 28.38
CA GLU A 18 3.58 23.63 28.61
C GLU A 18 2.44 22.66 28.27
N ILE A 19 2.58 21.96 27.19
CA ILE A 19 1.57 20.98 26.73
C ILE A 19 1.44 19.83 27.73
N ARG A 20 2.56 19.30 28.24
CA ARG A 20 2.57 18.19 29.19
C ARG A 20 1.94 18.51 30.55
N GLN A 21 1.81 19.80 30.89
CA GLN A 21 1.02 20.20 32.05
C GLN A 21 -0.49 19.95 31.86
N LYS A 22 -0.95 19.73 30.65
CA LYS A 22 -2.36 19.55 30.28
C LYS A 22 -2.67 18.17 29.74
N CYS A 23 -1.78 17.60 28.92
CA CYS A 23 -1.98 16.30 28.30
C CYS A 23 -0.65 15.65 27.89
N PRO A 24 -0.60 14.31 27.79
CA PRO A 24 0.55 13.61 27.26
C PRO A 24 0.75 13.87 25.74
N LEU A 25 1.99 13.80 25.30
CA LEU A 25 2.36 13.80 23.90
C LEU A 25 2.41 12.36 23.38
N ILE A 26 1.63 12.08 22.36
CA ILE A 26 1.55 10.76 21.74
C ILE A 26 1.84 10.90 20.26
N PHE A 27 2.82 10.17 19.76
CA PHE A 27 3.17 10.16 18.34
C PHE A 27 2.72 8.86 17.68
N TYR A 28 1.89 8.98 16.63
CA TYR A 28 1.56 7.89 15.73
C TYR A 28 2.57 7.87 14.58
N THR A 29 3.57 6.99 14.70
CA THR A 29 4.67 6.89 13.75
C THR A 29 4.36 5.90 12.63
N ILE A 30 4.66 6.34 11.40
CA ILE A 30 4.40 5.60 10.16
C ILE A 30 5.68 5.30 9.37
N TRP A 31 6.86 5.49 9.98
CA TRP A 31 8.12 5.27 9.29
C TRP A 31 8.25 3.82 8.83
N ASP A 32 8.58 3.63 7.56
CA ASP A 32 8.45 2.36 6.85
C ASP A 32 9.74 1.89 6.15
N ASP A 33 10.86 2.59 6.33
CA ASP A 33 12.08 2.32 5.57
C ASP A 33 13.35 2.23 6.42
N LEU A 34 14.40 1.68 5.81
CA LEU A 34 15.77 1.68 6.28
C LEU A 34 16.59 2.73 5.51
N PRO A 35 17.63 3.30 6.10
CA PRO A 35 18.20 3.02 7.42
C PRO A 35 17.30 3.48 8.57
N TYR A 36 17.59 2.98 9.79
CA TYR A 36 16.87 3.45 10.99
C TYR A 36 16.87 4.97 11.07
N PRO A 37 15.71 5.63 11.30
CA PRO A 37 15.58 7.07 11.30
C PRO A 37 16.18 7.70 12.57
N MET A 38 17.51 7.66 12.67
CA MET A 38 18.25 8.15 13.85
C MET A 38 18.03 9.64 14.10
N TRP A 39 17.68 10.41 13.07
CA TRP A 39 17.30 11.82 13.17
C TRP A 39 15.99 12.04 13.94
N ASN A 40 15.14 11.02 14.04
CA ASN A 40 13.91 11.06 14.83
C ASN A 40 14.12 10.69 16.31
N ARG A 41 15.32 10.28 16.72
CA ARG A 41 15.61 9.81 18.09
C ARG A 41 15.13 10.79 19.16
N ASN A 42 15.41 12.07 19.02
CA ASN A 42 15.06 13.06 20.02
C ASN A 42 13.54 13.25 20.14
N PHE A 43 12.84 13.21 19.02
CA PHE A 43 11.38 13.24 19.02
C PHE A 43 10.80 11.99 19.68
N TYR A 44 11.27 10.79 19.30
CA TYR A 44 10.84 9.54 19.93
C TYR A 44 11.12 9.49 21.43
N ARG A 45 12.22 10.09 21.88
CA ARG A 45 12.52 10.20 23.33
C ARG A 45 11.60 11.15 24.03
N SER A 46 11.26 12.24 23.40
CA SER A 46 10.40 13.28 23.94
C SER A 46 8.96 12.80 24.13
N ASP A 47 8.38 12.10 23.18
CA ASP A 47 6.99 11.63 23.28
C ASP A 47 6.77 10.70 24.48
N ASP A 48 5.62 10.82 25.13
CA ASP A 48 5.24 9.96 26.26
C ASP A 48 4.88 8.56 25.79
N MET A 49 4.26 8.45 24.60
CA MET A 49 3.91 7.18 23.97
C MET A 49 4.12 7.23 22.45
N LEU A 50 4.58 6.13 21.88
CA LEU A 50 4.76 5.91 20.45
C LEU A 50 3.80 4.81 20.01
N LEU A 51 2.92 5.16 19.09
CA LEU A 51 1.99 4.22 18.43
C LEU A 51 2.56 3.89 17.05
N CYS A 52 2.86 2.65 16.81
CA CYS A 52 3.53 2.19 15.58
C CYS A 52 2.52 1.53 14.65
N ILE A 53 2.44 2.03 13.42
CA ILE A 53 1.48 1.58 12.40
C ILE A 53 1.68 0.10 12.02
N SER A 54 2.92 -0.38 12.08
CA SER A 54 3.28 -1.76 11.75
C SER A 54 4.25 -2.35 12.76
N LYS A 55 4.38 -3.67 12.77
CA LYS A 55 5.40 -4.37 13.56
C LYS A 55 6.81 -3.97 13.13
N GLN A 56 7.01 -3.73 11.83
CA GLN A 56 8.26 -3.15 11.33
C GLN A 56 8.55 -1.79 11.96
N THR A 57 7.60 -0.86 11.91
CA THR A 57 7.75 0.47 12.51
C THR A 57 8.08 0.36 14.00
N LYS A 58 7.40 -0.55 14.72
CA LYS A 58 7.71 -0.81 16.14
C LYS A 58 9.16 -1.27 16.34
N ASN A 59 9.65 -2.14 15.48
CA ASN A 59 11.03 -2.60 15.52
C ASN A 59 12.02 -1.48 15.18
N LEU A 60 11.74 -0.67 14.16
CA LEU A 60 12.55 0.49 13.80
C LEU A 60 12.67 1.49 14.98
N VAL A 61 11.56 1.80 15.63
CA VAL A 61 11.53 2.68 16.79
C VAL A 61 12.36 2.11 17.96
N LYS A 62 12.21 0.82 18.26
CA LYS A 62 13.02 0.15 19.31
C LYS A 62 14.51 0.20 19.00
N ASN A 63 14.90 0.02 17.74
CA ASN A 63 16.29 0.11 17.31
C ASN A 63 16.86 1.53 17.39
N VAL A 64 16.07 2.55 17.05
CA VAL A 64 16.45 3.97 17.21
C VAL A 64 16.68 4.32 18.69
N LEU A 65 15.89 3.72 19.58
CA LEU A 65 15.93 3.97 21.02
C LEU A 65 16.79 2.98 21.82
N LYS A 66 17.53 2.06 21.18
CA LYS A 66 18.25 0.98 21.87
C LYS A 66 19.14 1.43 23.03
N ASP A 67 19.77 2.59 22.92
CA ASP A 67 20.66 3.15 23.96
C ASP A 67 19.90 3.84 25.10
N HIS A 68 18.61 4.12 24.91
CA HIS A 68 17.70 4.75 25.86
C HIS A 68 16.29 4.16 25.69
N PRO A 69 16.11 2.88 26.05
CA PRO A 69 14.85 2.19 25.78
C PRO A 69 13.71 2.79 26.61
N LYS A 70 12.57 2.94 25.95
CA LYS A 70 11.31 3.23 26.65
C LYS A 70 10.72 1.94 27.21
N PRO A 71 9.91 2.02 28.27
CA PRO A 71 9.18 0.87 28.77
C PRO A 71 8.23 0.32 27.69
N ASP A 72 7.95 -0.98 27.69
CA ASP A 72 7.17 -1.66 26.65
C ASP A 72 5.76 -1.08 26.45
N TRP A 73 5.16 -0.56 27.54
CA TRP A 73 3.85 0.10 27.45
C TRP A 73 3.88 1.39 26.64
N ALA A 74 5.04 2.05 26.52
CA ALA A 74 5.18 3.32 25.81
C ALA A 74 5.46 3.15 24.30
N ILE A 75 5.63 1.91 23.80
CA ILE A 75 5.80 1.64 22.37
C ILE A 75 4.79 0.57 21.96
N GLN A 76 3.68 0.99 21.37
CA GLN A 76 2.57 0.12 21.06
C GLN A 76 2.42 -0.09 19.54
N TYR A 77 2.01 -1.29 19.16
CA TYR A 77 1.57 -1.62 17.81
C TYR A 77 0.09 -1.26 17.66
N VAL A 78 -0.21 -0.35 16.74
CA VAL A 78 -1.58 0.09 16.47
C VAL A 78 -1.75 0.14 14.95
N PRO A 79 -2.18 -0.97 14.31
CA PRO A 79 -2.38 -1.02 12.87
C PRO A 79 -3.54 -0.13 12.42
N HIS A 80 -3.58 0.18 11.13
CA HIS A 80 -4.77 0.78 10.55
C HIS A 80 -5.94 -0.19 10.56
N GLY A 81 -7.12 0.37 10.81
CA GLY A 81 -8.39 -0.29 10.55
C GLY A 81 -8.90 0.04 9.15
N ILE A 82 -9.89 -0.71 8.70
CA ILE A 82 -10.65 -0.47 7.49
C ILE A 82 -12.14 -0.45 7.82
N ASN A 83 -12.89 0.35 7.09
CA ASN A 83 -14.34 0.36 7.23
C ASN A 83 -14.95 -0.64 6.24
N GLU A 84 -15.39 -1.79 6.75
CA GLU A 84 -16.02 -2.85 5.98
C GLU A 84 -17.37 -2.46 5.33
N LYS A 85 -17.95 -1.34 5.74
CA LYS A 85 -19.15 -0.77 5.10
C LYS A 85 -18.84 0.06 3.86
N GLN A 86 -17.57 0.45 3.69
CA GLN A 86 -17.10 1.20 2.54
C GLN A 86 -16.50 0.29 1.48
N PHE A 87 -15.74 -0.72 1.92
CA PHE A 87 -15.07 -1.68 1.04
C PHE A 87 -15.61 -3.07 1.32
N TYR A 88 -16.25 -3.66 0.33
CA TYR A 88 -16.88 -4.98 0.41
C TYR A 88 -17.06 -5.56 -0.99
N PRO A 89 -17.14 -6.89 -1.12
CA PRO A 89 -17.49 -7.54 -2.39
C PRO A 89 -18.91 -7.18 -2.82
N ILE A 90 -19.08 -6.64 -4.01
CA ILE A 90 -20.38 -6.27 -4.56
C ILE A 90 -21.00 -7.47 -5.26
N ILE A 91 -22.23 -7.81 -4.90
CA ILE A 91 -22.98 -8.92 -5.48
C ILE A 91 -24.37 -8.43 -5.90
N ASN A 92 -24.71 -8.61 -7.17
CA ASN A 92 -26.05 -8.30 -7.73
C ASN A 92 -26.50 -6.84 -7.50
N ASP A 93 -25.63 -5.87 -7.75
CA ASP A 93 -25.93 -4.45 -7.68
C ASP A 93 -26.07 -3.83 -9.08
N LEU A 94 -27.29 -3.45 -9.45
CA LEU A 94 -27.57 -2.90 -10.78
C LEU A 94 -26.87 -1.54 -11.01
N GLU A 95 -26.71 -0.73 -9.96
CA GLU A 95 -26.04 0.56 -10.09
C GLU A 95 -24.54 0.35 -10.37
N PHE A 96 -23.94 -0.63 -9.72
CA PHE A 96 -22.56 -1.05 -10.00
C PHE A 96 -22.40 -1.54 -11.43
N GLU A 97 -23.30 -2.39 -11.95
CA GLU A 97 -23.21 -2.91 -13.32
C GLU A 97 -23.32 -1.76 -14.35
N VAL A 98 -24.23 -0.83 -14.16
CA VAL A 98 -24.34 0.37 -15.02
C VAL A 98 -23.09 1.25 -14.95
N TRP A 99 -22.55 1.45 -13.76
CA TRP A 99 -21.30 2.20 -13.58
C TRP A 99 -20.12 1.49 -14.28
N LYS A 100 -19.99 0.18 -14.09
CA LYS A 100 -18.96 -0.67 -14.71
C LYS A 100 -19.00 -0.61 -16.23
N GLU A 101 -20.19 -0.77 -16.83
CA GLU A 101 -20.35 -0.66 -18.29
C GLU A 101 -19.89 0.70 -18.82
N ASN A 102 -20.26 1.78 -18.15
CA ASN A 102 -19.85 3.13 -18.53
C ASN A 102 -18.35 3.35 -18.31
N PHE A 103 -17.82 2.89 -17.21
CA PHE A 103 -16.38 3.03 -16.88
C PHE A 103 -15.51 2.26 -17.87
N LEU A 104 -15.95 1.09 -18.31
CA LEU A 104 -15.25 0.25 -19.28
C LEU A 104 -15.61 0.55 -20.74
N ASP A 105 -16.25 1.71 -21.01
CA ASP A 105 -16.65 2.15 -22.36
C ASP A 105 -17.51 1.10 -23.11
N LYS A 106 -18.30 0.32 -22.35
CA LYS A 106 -19.13 -0.81 -22.82
C LYS A 106 -18.33 -1.91 -23.53
N ILE A 107 -17.04 -2.02 -23.18
CA ILE A 107 -16.17 -3.11 -23.65
C ILE A 107 -16.14 -4.19 -22.58
N GLU A 108 -16.37 -5.42 -22.98
CA GLU A 108 -16.21 -6.59 -22.11
C GLU A 108 -14.76 -7.06 -22.11
N TYR A 109 -14.17 -7.13 -20.92
CA TYR A 109 -12.83 -7.66 -20.69
C TYR A 109 -12.92 -8.97 -19.92
N ASP A 110 -12.10 -9.94 -20.32
CA ASP A 110 -12.01 -11.25 -19.65
C ASP A 110 -11.14 -11.17 -18.37
N PHE A 111 -10.23 -10.18 -18.28
CA PHE A 111 -9.35 -9.99 -17.14
C PHE A 111 -8.97 -8.52 -16.95
N VAL A 112 -9.24 -8.00 -15.77
CA VAL A 112 -8.96 -6.60 -15.40
C VAL A 112 -8.01 -6.56 -14.22
N VAL A 113 -6.88 -5.89 -14.39
CA VAL A 113 -5.93 -5.60 -13.30
C VAL A 113 -6.05 -4.14 -12.91
N LEU A 114 -6.14 -3.87 -11.62
CA LEU A 114 -6.12 -2.53 -11.06
C LEU A 114 -4.73 -2.21 -10.49
N TRP A 115 -4.28 -0.98 -10.70
CA TRP A 115 -3.25 -0.33 -9.92
C TRP A 115 -3.82 1.01 -9.42
N ASN A 116 -3.93 1.13 -8.08
CA ASN A 116 -4.47 2.33 -7.42
C ASN A 116 -3.40 2.93 -6.51
N SER A 117 -2.74 3.97 -6.96
CA SER A 117 -1.74 4.69 -6.18
C SER A 117 -1.40 6.03 -6.81
N ARG A 118 -0.82 6.94 -6.02
CA ARG A 118 -0.23 8.15 -6.59
C ARG A 118 0.97 7.79 -7.46
N ASN A 119 1.09 8.42 -8.62
CA ASN A 119 2.24 8.29 -9.51
C ASN A 119 3.45 9.01 -8.91
N ILE A 120 4.18 8.31 -8.03
CA ILE A 120 5.44 8.79 -7.45
C ILE A 120 6.48 7.67 -7.53
N ARG A 121 7.77 8.05 -7.53
CA ARG A 121 8.89 7.14 -7.81
C ARG A 121 8.79 5.80 -7.07
N ARG A 122 8.59 5.82 -5.75
CA ARG A 122 8.56 4.58 -4.94
C ARG A 122 7.39 3.63 -5.23
N LYS A 123 6.39 4.07 -5.99
CA LYS A 123 5.22 3.26 -6.36
C LYS A 123 5.39 2.49 -7.67
N ASN A 124 6.56 2.63 -8.31
CA ASN A 124 6.98 1.81 -9.44
C ASN A 124 5.96 1.75 -10.60
N ALA A 125 5.27 2.87 -10.87
CA ALA A 125 4.18 2.91 -11.84
C ALA A 125 4.61 2.48 -13.26
N SER A 126 5.83 2.82 -13.68
CA SER A 126 6.39 2.39 -14.97
C SER A 126 6.63 0.89 -15.02
N ASP A 127 7.08 0.29 -13.90
CA ASP A 127 7.36 -1.15 -13.83
C ASP A 127 6.06 -1.94 -13.86
N ILE A 128 4.94 -1.37 -13.37
CA ILE A 128 3.61 -1.94 -13.54
C ILE A 128 3.26 -2.07 -15.03
N ILE A 129 3.46 -1.01 -15.82
CA ILE A 129 3.20 -1.03 -17.27
C ILE A 129 4.09 -2.06 -17.97
N LEU A 130 5.38 -2.11 -17.63
CA LEU A 130 6.30 -3.07 -18.21
C LEU A 130 5.95 -4.52 -17.82
N SER A 131 5.58 -4.75 -16.58
CA SER A 131 5.12 -6.06 -16.10
C SER A 131 3.83 -6.49 -16.80
N TRP A 132 2.90 -5.56 -16.98
CA TRP A 132 1.66 -5.77 -17.72
C TRP A 132 1.92 -6.21 -19.17
N ARG A 133 2.76 -5.45 -19.89
CA ARG A 133 3.19 -5.81 -21.23
C ARG A 133 3.81 -7.21 -21.26
N THR A 134 4.79 -7.45 -20.37
CA THR A 134 5.52 -8.73 -20.31
C THR A 134 4.58 -9.91 -20.04
N PHE A 135 3.55 -9.72 -19.24
CA PHE A 135 2.51 -10.72 -18.99
C PHE A 135 1.70 -10.97 -20.26
N LEU A 136 1.21 -9.93 -20.93
CA LEU A 136 0.38 -10.07 -22.13
C LEU A 136 1.14 -10.65 -23.32
N ASP A 137 2.44 -10.37 -23.45
CA ASP A 137 3.31 -10.94 -24.47
C ASP A 137 3.44 -12.48 -24.37
N GLN A 138 3.10 -13.07 -23.21
CA GLN A 138 3.09 -14.52 -22.99
C GLN A 138 1.75 -15.17 -23.37
N LEU A 139 0.71 -14.38 -23.60
CA LEU A 139 -0.62 -14.87 -23.94
C LEU A 139 -0.84 -14.94 -25.45
N PRO A 140 -1.76 -15.81 -25.91
CA PRO A 140 -2.28 -15.71 -27.28
C PRO A 140 -2.87 -14.30 -27.51
N LYS A 141 -2.58 -13.70 -28.67
CA LYS A 141 -2.97 -12.31 -28.98
C LYS A 141 -4.45 -12.02 -28.75
N GLU A 142 -5.32 -12.97 -29.08
CA GLU A 142 -6.78 -12.79 -28.91
C GLU A 142 -7.22 -12.79 -27.42
N GLN A 143 -6.48 -13.46 -26.55
CA GLN A 143 -6.68 -13.35 -25.11
C GLN A 143 -6.10 -12.03 -24.55
N ALA A 144 -4.89 -11.68 -24.97
CA ALA A 144 -4.24 -10.44 -24.54
C ALA A 144 -5.10 -9.20 -24.82
N LYS A 145 -5.76 -9.13 -25.98
CA LYS A 145 -6.67 -8.03 -26.36
C LYS A 145 -7.88 -7.87 -25.45
N LYS A 146 -8.25 -8.92 -24.72
CA LYS A 146 -9.38 -8.94 -23.79
C LYS A 146 -8.97 -8.65 -22.33
N CYS A 147 -7.74 -8.25 -22.12
CA CYS A 147 -7.22 -7.86 -20.83
C CYS A 147 -7.08 -6.34 -20.72
N LEU A 148 -7.29 -5.79 -19.53
CA LEU A 148 -7.19 -4.36 -19.26
C LEU A 148 -6.39 -4.10 -17.99
N LEU A 149 -5.42 -3.18 -18.07
CA LEU A 149 -4.82 -2.55 -16.89
C LEU A 149 -5.52 -1.20 -16.64
N VAL A 150 -6.13 -1.06 -15.49
CA VAL A 150 -6.66 0.22 -15.00
C VAL A 150 -5.64 0.83 -14.05
N MET A 151 -5.21 2.04 -14.33
CA MET A 151 -4.30 2.81 -13.48
C MET A 151 -5.04 4.02 -12.90
N HIS A 152 -5.52 3.89 -11.66
CA HIS A 152 -6.19 5.00 -10.96
C HIS A 152 -5.14 5.92 -10.35
N THR A 153 -4.81 6.96 -11.11
CA THR A 153 -3.74 7.91 -10.78
C THR A 153 -3.76 9.12 -11.71
N ASP A 154 -3.12 10.20 -11.31
CA ASP A 154 -2.69 11.22 -12.25
C ASP A 154 -1.60 10.65 -13.17
N PRO A 155 -1.82 10.58 -14.49
CA PRO A 155 -0.88 9.91 -15.39
C PRO A 155 0.46 10.65 -15.53
N VAL A 156 0.51 11.94 -15.17
CA VAL A 156 1.73 12.77 -15.14
C VAL A 156 1.82 13.48 -13.79
N ASP A 157 2.79 13.10 -12.96
CA ASP A 157 3.05 13.75 -11.65
C ASP A 157 4.52 14.24 -11.63
N GLY A 158 4.73 15.44 -11.10
CA GLY A 158 6.08 16.04 -11.02
C GLY A 158 7.06 15.24 -10.14
N ASN A 159 6.59 14.35 -9.27
CA ASN A 159 7.40 13.45 -8.45
C ASN A 159 7.41 12.01 -8.98
N GLY A 160 6.81 11.78 -10.14
CA GLY A 160 6.64 10.48 -10.76
C GLY A 160 7.17 10.43 -12.19
N THR A 161 6.40 9.77 -13.05
CA THR A 161 6.76 9.52 -14.45
C THR A 161 5.63 9.99 -15.36
N ASP A 162 5.95 10.36 -16.58
CA ASP A 162 5.00 10.53 -17.68
C ASP A 162 4.56 9.14 -18.17
N LEU A 163 3.47 8.63 -17.60
CA LEU A 163 2.99 7.28 -17.89
C LEU A 163 2.43 7.12 -19.31
N PRO A 164 1.74 8.11 -19.90
CA PRO A 164 1.41 8.10 -21.34
C PRO A 164 2.62 7.87 -22.23
N ALA A 165 3.73 8.57 -21.99
CA ALA A 165 4.96 8.38 -22.76
C ALA A 165 5.57 6.97 -22.57
N VAL A 166 5.44 6.40 -21.37
CA VAL A 166 5.85 5.01 -21.12
C VAL A 166 4.99 4.03 -21.93
N VAL A 167 3.67 4.21 -21.92
CA VAL A 167 2.75 3.37 -22.72
C VAL A 167 3.06 3.49 -24.21
N GLU A 168 3.23 4.71 -24.73
CA GLU A 168 3.57 4.93 -26.14
C GLU A 168 4.89 4.25 -26.53
N SER A 169 5.88 4.27 -25.64
CA SER A 169 7.21 3.70 -25.91
C SER A 169 7.27 2.19 -25.84
N PHE A 170 6.45 1.57 -24.99
CA PHE A 170 6.59 0.14 -24.67
C PHE A 170 5.39 -0.72 -25.05
N CYS A 171 4.22 -0.15 -25.28
CA CYS A 171 2.99 -0.91 -25.47
C CYS A 171 2.47 -0.83 -26.90
N ASP A 172 2.00 -1.97 -27.41
CA ASP A 172 1.16 -2.00 -28.62
C ASP A 172 -0.29 -1.65 -28.22
N PRO A 173 -0.86 -0.52 -28.67
CA PRO A 173 -2.19 -0.08 -28.24
C PRO A 173 -3.33 -1.03 -28.69
N GLN A 174 -3.07 -1.94 -29.61
CA GLN A 174 -4.05 -2.95 -30.03
C GLN A 174 -4.08 -4.16 -29.09
N ILE A 175 -2.99 -4.42 -28.38
CA ILE A 175 -2.81 -5.62 -27.54
C ILE A 175 -2.76 -5.21 -26.05
N HIS A 176 -1.89 -4.27 -25.69
CA HIS A 176 -1.59 -3.90 -24.32
C HIS A 176 -2.50 -2.75 -23.86
N LYS A 177 -3.74 -3.08 -23.51
CA LYS A 177 -4.71 -2.06 -23.09
C LYS A 177 -4.37 -1.50 -21.71
N VAL A 178 -4.23 -0.18 -21.64
CA VAL A 178 -4.03 0.57 -20.39
C VAL A 178 -5.04 1.71 -20.36
N LYS A 179 -5.80 1.82 -19.28
CA LYS A 179 -6.75 2.92 -19.03
C LYS A 179 -6.27 3.72 -17.84
N PHE A 180 -5.96 4.99 -18.06
CA PHE A 180 -5.70 5.94 -16.96
C PHE A 180 -7.00 6.51 -16.45
N ASP A 181 -7.14 6.53 -15.14
CA ASP A 181 -8.28 7.11 -14.43
C ASP A 181 -7.80 8.15 -13.41
N PRO A 182 -7.74 9.44 -13.79
CA PRO A 182 -7.32 10.51 -12.89
C PRO A 182 -8.46 11.07 -12.02
N GLN A 183 -9.64 10.50 -12.10
CA GLN A 183 -10.82 11.02 -11.38
C GLN A 183 -10.67 10.83 -9.88
N LYS A 184 -11.19 11.77 -9.10
CA LYS A 184 -11.32 11.64 -7.66
C LYS A 184 -12.70 11.08 -7.34
N TRP A 185 -12.73 9.76 -7.14
CA TRP A 185 -13.96 9.07 -6.78
C TRP A 185 -14.35 9.30 -5.32
N GLN A 186 -15.66 9.27 -5.06
CA GLN A 186 -16.16 9.14 -3.70
C GLN A 186 -15.98 7.70 -3.21
N GLU A 187 -16.20 7.46 -1.94
CA GLU A 187 -15.97 6.15 -1.31
C GLU A 187 -16.72 5.01 -2.00
N LYS A 188 -17.94 5.26 -2.46
CA LYS A 188 -18.76 4.26 -3.16
C LYS A 188 -18.15 3.86 -4.51
N GLU A 189 -17.80 4.83 -5.34
CA GLU A 189 -17.20 4.59 -6.64
C GLU A 189 -15.79 4.02 -6.52
N LEU A 190 -15.06 4.38 -5.45
CA LEU A 190 -13.77 3.76 -5.17
C LEU A 190 -13.93 2.27 -4.86
N ASN A 191 -14.97 1.87 -4.12
CA ASN A 191 -15.29 0.45 -3.94
C ASN A 191 -15.69 -0.21 -5.28
N TYR A 192 -16.41 0.50 -6.14
CA TYR A 192 -16.71 0.01 -7.49
C TYR A 192 -15.44 -0.26 -8.30
N LEU A 193 -14.47 0.67 -8.22
CA LEU A 193 -13.20 0.53 -8.90
C LEU A 193 -12.44 -0.74 -8.45
N TYR A 194 -12.42 -1.07 -7.17
CA TYR A 194 -11.89 -2.34 -6.71
C TYR A 194 -12.69 -3.53 -7.27
N ASN A 195 -14.01 -3.43 -7.25
CA ASN A 195 -14.89 -4.54 -7.65
C ASN A 195 -14.88 -4.85 -9.15
N ILE A 196 -14.51 -3.93 -10.04
CA ILE A 196 -14.35 -4.22 -11.47
C ILE A 196 -13.09 -5.04 -11.76
N SER A 197 -12.11 -5.06 -10.86
CA SER A 197 -10.85 -5.77 -11.08
C SER A 197 -10.91 -7.22 -10.62
N ASP A 198 -10.17 -8.07 -11.31
CA ASP A 198 -9.90 -9.46 -10.91
C ASP A 198 -8.71 -9.53 -9.95
N ALA A 199 -7.71 -8.67 -10.20
CA ALA A 199 -6.53 -8.57 -9.36
C ALA A 199 -6.10 -7.12 -9.16
N HIS A 200 -5.54 -6.82 -7.99
CA HIS A 200 -4.90 -5.55 -7.68
C HIS A 200 -3.38 -5.73 -7.59
N MET A 201 -2.66 -5.03 -8.45
CA MET A 201 -1.20 -5.00 -8.44
C MET A 201 -0.74 -3.83 -7.58
N PHE A 202 -0.11 -4.13 -6.44
CA PHE A 202 0.31 -3.14 -5.45
C PHE A 202 1.83 -3.14 -5.30
N MET A 203 2.54 -2.67 -6.34
CA MET A 203 4.01 -2.60 -6.34
C MET A 203 4.48 -1.30 -5.70
N THR A 204 5.37 -1.42 -4.73
CA THR A 204 5.93 -0.27 -4.01
C THR A 204 7.25 -0.65 -3.35
N ASP A 205 8.17 0.29 -3.21
CA ASP A 205 9.44 0.04 -2.49
C ASP A 205 9.21 0.02 -0.97
N ASN A 206 8.28 0.83 -0.47
CA ASN A 206 8.00 0.96 0.96
C ASN A 206 6.54 1.29 1.23
N GLU A 207 5.99 0.72 2.30
CA GLU A 207 4.66 1.04 2.83
C GLU A 207 4.60 0.94 4.36
N GLY A 208 4.16 2.01 5.00
CA GLY A 208 3.87 1.98 6.44
C GLY A 208 2.77 0.99 6.79
N TRP A 209 1.73 0.93 5.96
CA TRP A 209 0.64 -0.03 6.07
C TRP A 209 0.20 -0.58 4.71
N GLY A 210 -0.12 0.29 3.76
CA GLY A 210 -0.67 -0.06 2.46
C GLY A 210 -2.20 -0.13 2.48
N LEU A 211 -2.86 1.03 2.66
CA LEU A 211 -4.33 1.09 2.71
C LEU A 211 -4.99 0.49 1.47
N GLY A 212 -4.48 0.79 0.26
CA GLY A 212 -5.01 0.22 -0.98
C GLY A 212 -4.95 -1.32 -1.03
N LEU A 213 -3.97 -1.93 -0.33
CA LEU A 213 -3.92 -3.38 -0.15
C LEU A 213 -5.10 -3.85 0.73
N THR A 214 -5.29 -3.19 1.88
CA THR A 214 -6.40 -3.52 2.81
C THR A 214 -7.76 -3.36 2.14
N GLU A 215 -7.97 -2.25 1.42
CA GLU A 215 -9.21 -1.94 0.70
C GLU A 215 -9.51 -3.03 -0.33
N SER A 216 -8.51 -3.43 -1.09
CA SER A 216 -8.63 -4.48 -2.11
C SER A 216 -8.93 -5.86 -1.51
N LEU A 217 -8.23 -6.23 -0.42
CA LEU A 217 -8.51 -7.47 0.31
C LEU A 217 -9.93 -7.49 0.86
N THR A 218 -10.38 -6.37 1.43
CA THR A 218 -11.73 -6.24 1.98
C THR A 218 -12.80 -6.29 0.88
N ALA A 219 -12.47 -5.81 -0.33
CA ALA A 219 -13.30 -5.98 -1.52
C ALA A 219 -13.22 -7.39 -2.14
N GLY A 220 -12.47 -8.32 -1.53
CA GLY A 220 -12.37 -9.72 -1.97
C GLY A 220 -11.53 -9.93 -3.22
N LYS A 221 -10.53 -9.06 -3.47
CA LYS A 221 -9.72 -9.12 -4.69
C LYS A 221 -8.40 -9.84 -4.49
N MET A 222 -7.94 -10.51 -5.55
CA MET A 222 -6.59 -11.07 -5.59
C MET A 222 -5.54 -9.95 -5.54
N ILE A 223 -4.44 -10.19 -4.82
CA ILE A 223 -3.39 -9.20 -4.64
C ILE A 223 -2.06 -9.72 -5.20
N ILE A 224 -1.36 -8.83 -5.90
CA ILE A 224 0.03 -9.01 -6.30
C ILE A 224 0.83 -7.87 -5.65
N ALA A 225 1.63 -8.19 -4.64
CA ALA A 225 2.36 -7.19 -3.86
C ALA A 225 3.71 -7.72 -3.36
N PRO A 226 4.71 -6.84 -3.13
CA PRO A 226 5.97 -7.23 -2.53
C PRO A 226 5.83 -7.49 -1.02
N VAL A 227 6.72 -8.33 -0.50
CA VAL A 227 6.78 -8.66 0.94
C VAL A 227 7.61 -7.59 1.66
N GLN A 228 6.96 -6.48 2.07
CA GLN A 228 7.69 -5.43 2.79
C GLN A 228 6.77 -4.53 3.61
N GLY A 229 7.36 -3.79 4.53
CA GLY A 229 6.67 -2.80 5.35
C GLY A 229 5.51 -3.36 6.14
N GLY A 230 4.49 -2.55 6.32
CA GLY A 230 3.25 -2.93 7.00
C GLY A 230 2.41 -3.95 6.23
N MET A 231 2.68 -4.17 4.95
CA MET A 231 2.01 -5.21 4.17
C MET A 231 2.27 -6.61 4.72
N GLN A 232 3.44 -6.84 5.33
CA GLN A 232 3.77 -8.11 6.00
C GLN A 232 2.78 -8.46 7.13
N ASP A 233 2.28 -7.45 7.83
CA ASP A 233 1.32 -7.63 8.92
C ASP A 233 -0.05 -8.09 8.41
N GLN A 234 -0.36 -7.78 7.17
CA GLN A 234 -1.61 -8.15 6.51
C GLN A 234 -1.53 -9.53 5.84
N MET A 235 -0.36 -9.91 5.33
CA MET A 235 -0.20 -11.02 4.38
C MET A 235 0.25 -12.35 5.00
N ARG A 236 0.48 -12.46 6.30
CA ARG A 236 0.73 -13.71 7.05
C ARG A 236 1.68 -14.70 6.35
N PHE A 237 2.94 -14.36 6.23
CA PHE A 237 3.93 -15.23 5.58
C PHE A 237 4.27 -16.47 6.41
N GLU A 238 4.66 -17.54 5.73
CA GLU A 238 5.07 -18.81 6.33
C GLU A 238 6.55 -19.14 6.05
N ASP A 239 7.17 -19.87 6.96
CA ASP A 239 8.50 -20.45 6.77
C ASP A 239 8.41 -21.78 5.98
N LYS A 240 9.57 -22.44 5.82
CA LYS A 240 9.67 -23.72 5.09
C LYS A 240 8.84 -24.83 5.71
N GLU A 241 8.63 -24.77 7.01
CA GLU A 241 7.89 -25.73 7.81
C GLU A 241 6.39 -25.44 7.84
N GLY A 242 5.94 -24.36 7.18
CA GLY A 242 4.56 -23.91 7.16
C GLY A 242 4.13 -23.18 8.43
N LYS A 243 5.08 -22.73 9.25
CA LYS A 243 4.80 -21.94 10.45
C LYS A 243 4.74 -20.45 10.10
N TRP A 244 3.77 -19.79 10.63
CA TRP A 244 3.59 -18.35 10.40
C TRP A 244 4.71 -17.51 10.99
N ILE A 245 5.28 -16.65 10.15
CA ILE A 245 6.39 -15.78 10.51
C ILE A 245 5.84 -14.45 11.01
N ASN A 246 6.25 -14.09 12.22
CA ASN A 246 6.04 -12.73 12.71
C ASN A 246 7.24 -11.86 12.31
N PHE A 247 6.97 -10.59 12.01
CA PHE A 247 8.02 -9.62 11.76
C PHE A 247 8.98 -9.55 12.98
N SER A 248 10.27 -9.61 12.69
CA SER A 248 11.33 -9.56 13.70
C SER A 248 12.60 -8.95 13.09
N THR A 249 13.67 -8.83 13.88
CA THR A 249 14.99 -8.44 13.39
C THR A 249 15.61 -9.45 12.44
N GLU A 250 15.19 -10.73 12.53
CA GLU A 250 15.62 -11.80 11.63
C GLU A 250 14.85 -11.80 10.32
N HIS A 251 13.62 -11.28 10.35
CA HIS A 251 12.73 -11.10 9.20
C HIS A 251 12.34 -9.63 9.11
N PRO A 252 13.30 -8.74 8.80
CA PRO A 252 13.01 -7.33 8.63
C PRO A 252 12.26 -7.09 7.32
N SER A 253 11.69 -5.89 7.18
CA SER A 253 11.27 -5.39 5.87
C SER A 253 12.38 -5.64 4.83
N ASN A 254 11.99 -5.94 3.61
CA ASN A 254 12.94 -6.28 2.54
C ASN A 254 13.81 -7.52 2.87
N ALA A 255 13.26 -8.48 3.60
CA ALA A 255 13.94 -9.71 3.99
C ALA A 255 14.04 -10.68 2.80
N ASP A 256 14.94 -10.38 1.89
CA ASP A 256 15.14 -11.10 0.64
C ASP A 256 15.23 -12.62 0.84
N GLY A 257 14.39 -13.35 0.12
CA GLY A 257 14.42 -14.82 0.03
C GLY A 257 14.09 -15.60 1.30
N LYS A 258 13.66 -14.94 2.38
CA LYS A 258 13.34 -15.64 3.65
C LYS A 258 11.91 -16.17 3.72
N TYR A 259 10.99 -15.60 2.96
CA TYR A 259 9.60 -16.01 2.94
C TYR A 259 9.36 -17.03 1.83
N GLN A 260 8.58 -18.07 2.12
CA GLN A 260 8.33 -19.17 1.19
C GLN A 260 6.94 -19.09 0.54
N LYS A 261 5.94 -18.64 1.26
CA LYS A 261 4.57 -18.45 0.76
C LYS A 261 3.77 -17.48 1.64
N CYS A 262 2.68 -16.98 1.08
CA CYS A 262 1.68 -16.22 1.82
C CYS A 262 0.72 -17.15 2.58
N GLY A 263 -0.01 -16.61 3.53
CA GLY A 263 -1.11 -17.29 4.19
C GLY A 263 -2.35 -17.42 3.29
N ASP A 264 -3.28 -18.25 3.70
CA ASP A 264 -4.44 -18.68 2.90
C ASP A 264 -5.37 -17.53 2.48
N TRP A 265 -5.38 -16.44 3.19
CA TRP A 265 -6.23 -15.28 2.90
C TRP A 265 -5.72 -14.39 1.75
N ALA A 266 -4.55 -14.66 1.24
CA ALA A 266 -3.95 -13.93 0.11
C ALA A 266 -4.42 -14.46 -1.27
N ILE A 267 -5.52 -15.19 -1.33
CA ILE A 267 -6.09 -15.77 -2.56
C ILE A 267 -7.14 -14.83 -3.13
#